data_df8aeb8ea154ce73636d09e8f6437230
#
_entry.id   df8aeb8ea154ce73636d09e8f6437230
#
_cell.length_a   1.000
_cell.length_b   1.000
_cell.length_c   1.000
_cell.angle_alpha   90.00
_cell.angle_beta   90.00
_cell.angle_gamma   90.00
#
_symmetry.space_group_name_H-M   'P 1'
#
loop_
_entity.id
_entity.type
_entity.pdbx_description
1 polymer ?
#
loop_
_entity_poly.entity_id
_entity_poly.type
_entity_poly.pdbx_seq_one_letter_code
_entity_poly.pdbx_strand_id
1 'polypeptide(L)'
;IYVNFREDNENDARAKNAEFRKAKVSDATFEILKFYLEEYKDLIFQQEYLLVNVSGKYAGKPMQDSGVRSLMERLEKKTGIKVTPHMLRHYFANTRRKAGWKLELISQALGHRHIETTMKYLKITEEELMEASDAFYSQHQSLYGVDHLL
;
A
#
# COMPACT_ATOMS: atom_id res chain seq x y z
N ILE A 1 -3.38 -11.61 5.48
CA ILE A 1 -4.71 -11.10 5.10
C ILE A 1 -5.01 -11.56 3.69
N TYR A 2 -6.20 -12.08 3.48
CA TYR A 2 -6.72 -12.44 2.17
C TYR A 2 -7.71 -11.36 1.73
N VAL A 3 -7.53 -10.84 0.52
CA VAL A 3 -8.48 -9.90 -0.09
C VAL A 3 -9.31 -10.70 -1.09
N ASN A 4 -10.56 -10.92 -0.74
CA ASN A 4 -11.51 -11.64 -1.57
C ASN A 4 -12.28 -10.65 -2.46
N PHE A 5 -12.37 -10.97 -3.73
CA PHE A 5 -13.28 -10.28 -4.64
C PHE A 5 -14.70 -10.85 -4.47
N ARG A 6 -15.67 -9.96 -4.41
CA ARG A 6 -17.10 -10.29 -4.44
C ARG A 6 -17.81 -9.39 -5.45
N GLU A 7 -18.54 -9.99 -6.37
CA GLU A 7 -19.39 -9.25 -7.32
C GLU A 7 -20.60 -8.64 -6.63
N ASP A 8 -21.13 -9.37 -5.65
CA ASP A 8 -22.28 -8.98 -4.86
C ASP A 8 -21.82 -8.56 -3.46
N ASN A 9 -21.73 -7.27 -3.22
CA ASN A 9 -21.42 -6.73 -1.92
C ASN A 9 -22.28 -5.49 -1.62
N GLU A 10 -22.85 -5.45 -0.42
CA GLU A 10 -23.75 -4.41 0.06
C GLU A 10 -23.14 -2.98 0.04
N ASN A 11 -21.83 -2.88 -0.06
CA ASN A 11 -21.11 -1.60 -0.03
C ASN A 11 -20.76 -1.06 -1.41
N ASP A 12 -21.18 -1.73 -2.49
CA ASP A 12 -20.81 -1.38 -3.88
C ASP A 12 -19.28 -1.16 -4.04
N ALA A 13 -18.50 -1.85 -3.20
CA ALA A 13 -17.06 -1.73 -3.19
C ALA A 13 -16.49 -2.50 -4.38
N ARG A 14 -16.03 -1.76 -5.38
CA ARG A 14 -15.45 -2.33 -6.60
C ARG A 14 -13.96 -2.52 -6.43
N ALA A 15 -13.51 -3.76 -6.25
CA ALA A 15 -12.13 -4.10 -6.53
C ALA A 15 -11.93 -4.03 -8.05
N LYS A 16 -11.22 -2.99 -8.52
CA LYS A 16 -10.98 -2.76 -9.97
C LYS A 16 -10.48 -3.97 -10.74
N ASN A 17 -9.92 -4.96 -10.07
CA ASN A 17 -9.24 -6.08 -10.70
C ASN A 17 -9.88 -7.44 -10.42
N ALA A 18 -11.00 -7.54 -9.76
CA ALA A 18 -11.73 -8.81 -9.54
C ALA A 18 -10.85 -10.03 -9.16
N GLU A 19 -9.69 -9.81 -8.52
CA GLU A 19 -8.68 -10.84 -8.28
C GLU A 19 -8.46 -11.07 -6.79
N PHE A 20 -8.32 -12.34 -6.42
CA PHE A 20 -7.86 -12.72 -5.09
C PHE A 20 -6.42 -12.32 -4.90
N ARG A 21 -6.10 -11.73 -3.76
CA ARG A 21 -4.72 -11.44 -3.39
C ARG A 21 -4.46 -11.69 -1.93
N LYS A 22 -3.21 -12.05 -1.64
CA LYS A 22 -2.71 -12.20 -0.28
C LYS A 22 -1.84 -10.98 0.05
N ALA A 23 -2.05 -10.38 1.20
CA ALA A 23 -1.19 -9.33 1.72
C ALA A 23 -0.54 -9.82 3.02
N LYS A 24 0.80 -9.83 3.06
CA LYS A 24 1.55 -10.05 4.28
C LYS A 24 1.57 -8.73 5.05
N VAL A 25 1.24 -8.79 6.33
CA VAL A 25 1.34 -7.66 7.25
C VAL A 25 2.53 -7.87 8.19
N SER A 26 3.08 -6.78 8.74
CA SER A 26 4.11 -6.88 9.77
C SER A 26 3.53 -7.41 11.08
N ASP A 27 4.39 -7.93 11.94
CA ASP A 27 3.98 -8.41 13.27
C ASP A 27 3.32 -7.30 14.08
N ALA A 28 3.84 -6.07 14.02
CA ALA A 28 3.23 -4.91 14.67
C ALA A 28 1.81 -4.62 14.15
N THR A 29 1.58 -4.72 12.83
CA THR A 29 0.24 -4.56 12.26
C THR A 29 -0.67 -5.70 12.67
N PHE A 30 -0.14 -6.92 12.77
CA PHE A 30 -0.88 -8.09 13.22
C PHE A 30 -1.34 -7.95 14.67
N GLU A 31 -0.48 -7.49 15.58
CA GLU A 31 -0.84 -7.24 16.98
C GLU A 31 -1.91 -6.14 17.12
N ILE A 32 -1.81 -5.05 16.35
CA ILE A 32 -2.85 -4.01 16.33
C ILE A 32 -4.18 -4.59 15.85
N LEU A 33 -4.16 -5.42 14.79
CA LEU A 33 -5.36 -6.06 14.26
C LEU A 33 -5.96 -7.03 15.27
N LYS A 34 -5.13 -7.81 15.96
CA LYS A 34 -5.57 -8.72 17.02
C LYS A 34 -6.26 -7.96 18.16
N PHE A 35 -5.63 -6.88 18.64
CA PHE A 35 -6.24 -6.00 19.63
C PHE A 35 -7.59 -5.44 19.18
N TYR A 36 -7.67 -4.97 17.94
CA TYR A 36 -8.93 -4.50 17.36
C TYR A 36 -10.02 -5.59 17.30
N LEU A 37 -9.64 -6.81 16.93
CA LEU A 37 -10.57 -7.95 16.88
C LEU A 37 -11.07 -8.35 18.25
N GLU A 38 -10.22 -8.31 19.26
CA GLU A 38 -10.58 -8.63 20.64
C GLU A 38 -11.49 -7.55 21.25
N GLU A 39 -11.16 -6.29 21.07
CA GLU A 39 -11.89 -5.14 21.61
C GLU A 39 -13.29 -5.00 21.01
N TYR A 40 -13.44 -5.23 19.70
CA TYR A 40 -14.69 -5.00 18.97
C TYR A 40 -15.33 -6.28 18.43
N LYS A 41 -15.01 -7.43 19.01
CA LYS A 41 -15.50 -8.74 18.56
C LYS A 41 -17.02 -8.77 18.37
N ASP A 42 -17.78 -8.21 19.32
CA ASP A 42 -19.24 -8.25 19.32
C ASP A 42 -19.86 -7.44 18.17
N LEU A 43 -19.15 -6.45 17.66
CA LEU A 43 -19.55 -5.68 16.46
C LEU A 43 -19.09 -6.35 15.18
N ILE A 44 -17.90 -6.96 15.19
CA ILE A 44 -17.29 -7.52 13.99
C ILE A 44 -17.94 -8.84 13.60
N PHE A 45 -18.19 -9.72 14.56
CA PHE A 45 -18.75 -11.07 14.28
C PHE A 45 -20.25 -11.08 13.95
N GLN A 46 -20.92 -9.94 14.00
CA GLN A 46 -22.31 -9.81 13.56
C GLN A 46 -22.45 -9.65 12.03
N GLN A 47 -21.34 -9.51 11.32
CA GLN A 47 -21.33 -9.28 9.87
C GLN A 47 -20.01 -9.79 9.24
N GLU A 48 -19.92 -9.79 7.92
CA GLU A 48 -18.82 -10.44 7.20
C GLU A 48 -17.59 -9.54 6.90
N TYR A 49 -17.62 -8.27 7.31
CA TYR A 49 -16.56 -7.33 7.00
C TYR A 49 -15.62 -7.15 8.21
N LEU A 50 -14.33 -7.11 7.92
CA LEU A 50 -13.31 -6.93 8.94
C LEU A 50 -13.35 -5.53 9.56
N LEU A 51 -13.49 -4.49 8.74
CA LEU A 51 -13.48 -3.11 9.21
C LEU A 51 -14.90 -2.58 9.39
N VAL A 52 -15.26 -2.26 10.63
CA VAL A 52 -16.57 -1.75 11.01
C VAL A 52 -16.45 -0.37 11.68
N ASN A 53 -17.55 0.37 11.67
CA ASN A 53 -17.66 1.56 12.48
C ASN A 53 -17.80 1.16 13.94
N VAL A 54 -16.88 1.60 14.80
CA VAL A 54 -16.84 1.20 16.22
C VAL A 54 -17.68 2.08 17.13
N SER A 55 -18.23 3.20 16.63
CA SER A 55 -19.01 4.14 17.42
C SER A 55 -20.00 4.94 16.60
N GLY A 56 -20.94 5.61 17.27
CA GLY A 56 -21.93 6.50 16.67
C GLY A 56 -23.10 5.75 16.03
N LYS A 57 -23.88 6.46 15.21
CA LYS A 57 -25.11 5.98 14.59
C LYS A 57 -24.91 4.73 13.72
N TYR A 58 -23.72 4.53 13.21
CA TYR A 58 -23.38 3.42 12.31
C TYR A 58 -22.50 2.35 12.97
N ALA A 59 -22.43 2.32 14.31
CA ALA A 59 -21.67 1.30 15.03
C ALA A 59 -22.08 -0.11 14.57
N GLY A 60 -21.11 -0.99 14.36
CA GLY A 60 -21.30 -2.35 13.85
C GLY A 60 -21.55 -2.47 12.34
N LYS A 61 -21.80 -1.36 11.64
CA LYS A 61 -21.93 -1.40 10.17
C LYS A 61 -20.57 -1.38 9.48
N PRO A 62 -20.41 -2.03 8.33
CA PRO A 62 -19.21 -2.01 7.55
C PRO A 62 -18.70 -0.58 7.29
N MET A 63 -17.40 -0.38 7.39
CA MET A 63 -16.78 0.90 7.10
C MET A 63 -16.76 1.13 5.60
N GLN A 64 -17.36 2.21 5.14
CA GLN A 64 -17.39 2.62 3.73
C GLN A 64 -16.24 3.60 3.42
N ASP A 65 -16.01 3.85 2.13
CA ASP A 65 -15.02 4.82 1.63
C ASP A 65 -15.17 6.21 2.27
N SER A 66 -16.40 6.68 2.44
CA SER A 66 -16.71 7.93 3.13
C SER A 66 -16.25 7.93 4.58
N GLY A 67 -16.39 6.79 5.28
CA GLY A 67 -15.91 6.60 6.65
C GLY A 67 -14.40 6.71 6.75
N VAL A 68 -13.66 6.08 5.83
CA VAL A 68 -12.20 6.17 5.76
C VAL A 68 -11.76 7.62 5.50
N ARG A 69 -12.39 8.31 4.55
CA ARG A 69 -12.09 9.72 4.27
C ARG A 69 -12.34 10.61 5.48
N SER A 70 -13.48 10.47 6.13
CA SER A 70 -13.82 11.23 7.35
C SER A 70 -12.85 10.95 8.50
N LEU A 71 -12.33 9.71 8.61
CA LEU A 71 -11.28 9.37 9.56
C LEU A 71 -9.99 10.14 9.25
N MET A 72 -9.56 10.15 8.00
CA MET A 72 -8.36 10.87 7.56
C MET A 72 -8.48 12.38 7.78
N GLU A 73 -9.63 12.99 7.46
CA GLU A 73 -9.90 14.40 7.71
C GLU A 73 -9.85 14.76 9.21
N ARG A 74 -10.36 13.88 10.08
CA ARG A 74 -10.25 14.05 11.54
C ARG A 74 -8.82 13.97 12.02
N LEU A 75 -8.02 13.03 11.47
CA LEU A 75 -6.60 12.91 11.78
C LEU A 75 -5.83 14.15 11.31
N GLU A 76 -6.10 14.64 10.10
CA GLU A 76 -5.53 15.89 9.58
C GLU A 76 -5.83 17.07 10.50
N LYS A 77 -7.09 17.27 10.91
CA LYS A 77 -7.47 18.32 11.86
C LYS A 77 -6.75 18.20 13.21
N LYS A 78 -6.51 17.00 13.68
CA LYS A 78 -5.85 16.74 14.96
C LYS A 78 -4.33 16.91 14.92
N THR A 79 -3.70 16.55 13.80
CA THR A 79 -2.24 16.48 13.68
C THR A 79 -1.64 17.61 12.82
N GLY A 80 -2.46 18.30 12.03
CA GLY A 80 -2.01 19.25 11.00
C GLY A 80 -1.39 18.55 9.77
N ILE A 81 -1.36 17.22 9.72
CA ILE A 81 -0.73 16.46 8.65
C ILE A 81 -1.81 15.91 7.72
N LYS A 82 -1.81 16.37 6.47
CA LYS A 82 -2.70 15.84 5.44
C LYS A 82 -2.22 14.48 4.93
N VAL A 83 -3.07 13.48 5.08
CA VAL A 83 -2.83 12.13 4.56
C VAL A 83 -4.06 11.66 3.79
N THR A 84 -3.84 11.08 2.62
CA THR A 84 -4.90 10.47 1.82
C THR A 84 -4.56 9.00 1.51
N PRO A 85 -5.54 8.14 1.19
CA PRO A 85 -5.28 6.76 0.78
C PRO A 85 -4.28 6.68 -0.39
N HIS A 86 -4.35 7.66 -1.29
CA HIS A 86 -3.46 7.74 -2.46
C HIS A 86 -2.01 8.05 -2.05
N MET A 87 -1.83 8.96 -1.10
CA MET A 87 -0.49 9.27 -0.56
C MET A 87 0.12 8.07 0.16
N LEU A 88 -0.66 7.31 0.92
CA LEU A 88 -0.19 6.07 1.55
C LEU A 88 0.23 5.03 0.51
N ARG A 89 -0.49 4.94 -0.59
CA ARG A 89 -0.18 4.06 -1.70
C ARG A 89 1.13 4.47 -2.40
N HIS A 90 1.33 5.77 -2.64
CA HIS A 90 2.59 6.32 -3.13
C HIS A 90 3.76 6.05 -2.18
N TYR A 91 3.55 6.27 -0.90
CA TYR A 91 4.54 5.99 0.13
C TYR A 91 4.95 4.52 0.12
N PHE A 92 3.98 3.61 0.08
CA PHE A 92 4.24 2.18 -0.01
C PHE A 92 5.09 1.84 -1.24
N ALA A 93 4.70 2.30 -2.42
CA ALA A 93 5.41 2.02 -3.65
C ALA A 93 6.88 2.50 -3.61
N ASN A 94 7.09 3.75 -3.18
CA ASN A 94 8.43 4.34 -3.14
C ASN A 94 9.33 3.71 -2.08
N THR A 95 8.80 3.39 -0.88
CA THR A 95 9.58 2.72 0.16
C THR A 95 10.00 1.31 -0.24
N ARG A 96 9.15 0.56 -0.96
CA ARG A 96 9.49 -0.78 -1.46
C ARG A 96 10.50 -0.71 -2.59
N ARG A 97 10.38 0.26 -3.49
CA ARG A 97 11.37 0.52 -4.53
C ARG A 97 12.75 0.83 -3.93
N LYS A 98 12.82 1.75 -2.96
CA LYS A 98 14.06 2.08 -2.25
C LYS A 98 14.65 0.88 -1.49
N ALA A 99 13.81 -0.06 -1.06
CA ALA A 99 14.23 -1.32 -0.45
C ALA A 99 14.62 -2.40 -1.49
N GLY A 100 14.73 -2.06 -2.77
CA GLY A 100 15.18 -2.96 -3.84
C GLY A 100 14.13 -3.95 -4.34
N TRP A 101 12.84 -3.72 -4.05
CA TRP A 101 11.80 -4.57 -4.62
C TRP A 101 11.69 -4.38 -6.13
N LYS A 102 11.55 -5.48 -6.86
CA LYS A 102 11.26 -5.44 -8.29
C LYS A 102 9.90 -4.78 -8.53
N LEU A 103 9.78 -4.05 -9.64
CA LEU A 103 8.59 -3.29 -9.98
C LEU A 103 7.34 -4.18 -10.10
N GLU A 104 7.51 -5.41 -10.59
CA GLU A 104 6.44 -6.41 -10.70
C GLU A 104 5.87 -6.79 -9.34
N LEU A 105 6.74 -6.97 -8.33
CA LEU A 105 6.33 -7.28 -6.96
C LEU A 105 5.55 -6.13 -6.32
N ILE A 106 5.98 -4.88 -6.56
CA ILE A 106 5.28 -3.69 -6.10
C ILE A 106 3.91 -3.60 -6.78
N SER A 107 3.85 -3.82 -8.09
CA SER A 107 2.62 -3.82 -8.88
C SER A 107 1.62 -4.85 -8.36
N GLN A 108 2.08 -6.08 -8.13
CA GLN A 108 1.27 -7.16 -7.59
C GLN A 108 0.78 -6.87 -6.17
N ALA A 109 1.65 -6.36 -5.29
CA ALA A 109 1.28 -5.99 -3.93
C ALA A 109 0.22 -4.88 -3.88
N LEU A 110 0.28 -3.93 -4.82
CA LEU A 110 -0.71 -2.87 -4.98
C LEU A 110 -1.99 -3.34 -5.69
N GLY A 111 -1.98 -4.54 -6.29
CA GLY A 111 -3.10 -5.07 -7.06
C GLY A 111 -3.31 -4.30 -8.37
N HIS A 112 -2.25 -3.87 -9.02
CA HIS A 112 -2.34 -3.27 -10.35
C HIS A 112 -2.31 -4.35 -11.42
N ARG A 113 -3.29 -4.34 -12.33
CA ARG A 113 -3.33 -5.26 -13.48
C ARG A 113 -2.23 -4.91 -14.50
N HIS A 114 -1.89 -3.63 -14.61
CA HIS A 114 -0.89 -3.13 -15.55
C HIS A 114 0.23 -2.44 -14.80
N ILE A 115 1.46 -2.78 -15.13
CA ILE A 115 2.67 -2.28 -14.46
C ILE A 115 2.85 -0.77 -14.65
N GLU A 116 2.37 -0.22 -15.76
CA GLU A 116 2.37 1.22 -16.07
C GLU A 116 1.62 2.02 -15.02
N THR A 117 0.60 1.40 -14.40
CA THR A 117 -0.12 2.03 -13.28
C THR A 117 0.80 2.20 -12.07
N THR A 118 1.69 1.25 -11.82
CA THR A 118 2.67 1.33 -10.72
C THR A 118 3.72 2.41 -11.01
N MET A 119 4.18 2.52 -12.25
CA MET A 119 5.17 3.52 -12.65
C MET A 119 4.73 4.96 -12.35
N LYS A 120 3.43 5.26 -12.44
CA LYS A 120 2.87 6.57 -12.08
C LYS A 120 3.05 6.94 -10.60
N TYR A 121 3.28 5.96 -9.75
CA TYR A 121 3.50 6.15 -8.31
C TYR A 121 4.98 6.26 -7.94
N LEU A 122 5.88 5.96 -8.88
CA LEU A 122 7.30 5.97 -8.64
C LEU A 122 7.89 7.28 -9.18
N LYS A 123 8.62 7.97 -8.31
CA LYS A 123 9.46 9.10 -8.70
C LYS A 123 10.90 8.64 -8.63
N ILE A 124 11.57 8.63 -9.77
CA ILE A 124 13.01 8.44 -9.87
C ILE A 124 13.58 9.84 -10.03
N THR A 125 14.52 10.22 -9.17
CA THR A 125 15.18 11.51 -9.27
C THR A 125 16.45 11.36 -10.12
N GLU A 126 16.95 12.49 -10.61
CA GLU A 126 18.23 12.51 -11.36
C GLU A 126 19.39 12.04 -10.48
N GLU A 127 19.38 12.42 -9.18
CA GLU A 127 20.37 11.98 -8.23
C GLU A 127 20.38 10.45 -8.08
N GLU A 128 19.20 9.82 -7.94
CA GLU A 128 19.10 8.36 -7.85
C GLU A 128 19.60 7.67 -9.13
N LEU A 129 19.39 8.29 -10.31
CA LEU A 129 19.90 7.77 -11.57
C LEU A 129 21.43 7.87 -11.63
N MET A 130 21.99 8.99 -11.20
CA MET A 130 23.44 9.19 -11.17
C MET A 130 24.11 8.24 -10.18
N GLU A 131 23.59 8.12 -8.95
CA GLU A 131 24.08 7.16 -7.95
C GLU A 131 24.09 5.72 -8.45
N ALA A 132 22.99 5.30 -9.11
CA ALA A 132 22.89 3.97 -9.69
C ALA A 132 23.89 3.76 -10.83
N SER A 133 24.14 4.78 -11.64
CA SER A 133 25.11 4.76 -12.73
C SER A 133 26.54 4.67 -12.19
N ASP A 134 26.87 5.47 -11.19
CA ASP A 134 28.19 5.46 -10.55
C ASP A 134 28.48 4.10 -9.88
N ALA A 135 27.49 3.54 -9.18
CA ALA A 135 27.59 2.23 -8.58
C ALA A 135 27.81 1.13 -9.64
N PHE A 136 27.09 1.20 -10.75
CA PHE A 136 27.25 0.26 -11.86
C PHE A 136 28.66 0.36 -12.47
N TYR A 137 29.12 1.55 -12.81
CA TYR A 137 30.43 1.74 -13.41
C TYR A 137 31.56 1.36 -12.46
N SER A 138 31.42 1.64 -11.17
CA SER A 138 32.41 1.25 -10.16
C SER A 138 32.55 -0.27 -10.02
N GLN A 139 31.43 -1.00 -10.15
CA GLN A 139 31.44 -2.46 -10.07
C GLN A 139 31.88 -3.14 -11.39
N HIS A 140 31.80 -2.45 -12.50
CA HIS A 140 32.04 -3.00 -13.83
C HIS A 140 33.18 -2.28 -14.59
N GLN A 141 34.14 -1.72 -13.87
CA GLN A 141 35.28 -0.99 -14.45
C GLN A 141 35.97 -1.77 -15.57
N SER A 142 36.14 -3.08 -15.40
CA SER A 142 36.77 -3.95 -16.40
C SER A 142 36.01 -4.05 -17.72
N LEU A 143 34.69 -3.76 -17.73
CA LEU A 143 33.89 -3.76 -18.98
C LEU A 143 34.03 -2.48 -19.78
N TYR A 144 34.33 -1.39 -19.11
CA TYR A 144 34.39 -0.03 -19.70
C TYR A 144 35.75 0.63 -19.52
N GLY A 145 36.73 -0.14 -18.98
CA GLY A 145 38.09 0.36 -18.78
C GLY A 145 38.78 0.60 -20.13
N VAL A 146 39.39 1.75 -20.24
CA VAL A 146 40.22 2.14 -21.39
C VAL A 146 41.70 1.83 -21.14
N ASP A 147 42.00 0.98 -20.16
CA ASP A 147 43.37 0.64 -19.73
C ASP A 147 44.23 0.09 -20.89
N HIS A 148 43.60 -0.48 -21.89
CA HIS A 148 44.25 -0.97 -23.11
C HIS A 148 44.43 0.13 -24.20
N LEU A 149 43.90 1.33 -23.98
CA LEU A 149 44.04 2.47 -24.90
C LEU A 149 45.09 3.48 -24.43
N LEU A 150 45.57 3.35 -23.22
CA LEU A 150 46.65 4.13 -22.61
C LEU A 150 47.92 3.31 -22.57
#